data_c5c8f7b7c4ede4ca393da70094eb94e3
#
_entry.id   c5c8f7b7c4ede4ca393da70094eb94e3
#
_cell.length_a   1.000
_cell.length_b   1.000
_cell.length_c   1.000
_cell.angle_alpha   90.00
_cell.angle_beta   90.00
_cell.angle_gamma   90.00
#
_symmetry.space_group_name_H-M   'P 1'
#
loop_
_entity.id
_entity.type
_entity.pdbx_description
1 polymer ?
#
loop_
_entity_poly.entity_id
_entity_poly.type
_entity_poly.pdbx_seq_one_letter_code
_entity_poly.pdbx_strand_id
1 'polypeptide(L)'
;PAILQRAGIGPARTLRALGIEVIADRAGVGRNLQEHPAISISAHINHDARLARTNQRRHIHVAARYSSGTAGGLPSDMYLVAMSKTGWHPVGEQIGSLMTWINKAHSRGFVAIESPDPSVEPRVEFGFLSDYRDVERLKVGMRLLARLYDTPAMKAVANDPFPTSYSERIRDLGIVSHKNYVLTRILATALDGPAWLRRTLLRHVVTEDDPVERMMADDELLE
;
A
#
# COMPACT_ATOMS: atom_id res chain seq x y z
N PRO A 1 -17.05 -7.35 -13.75
CA PRO A 1 -17.01 -7.66 -15.21
C PRO A 1 -17.12 -9.16 -15.47
N ALA A 2 -16.45 -10.05 -14.71
CA ALA A 2 -16.42 -11.49 -14.94
C ALA A 2 -17.83 -12.12 -15.01
N ILE A 3 -18.74 -11.73 -14.12
CA ILE A 3 -20.14 -12.21 -14.13
C ILE A 3 -20.82 -11.86 -15.45
N LEU A 4 -20.68 -10.62 -15.93
CA LEU A 4 -21.25 -10.20 -17.21
C LEU A 4 -20.67 -10.98 -18.38
N GLN A 5 -19.34 -11.17 -18.40
CA GLN A 5 -18.67 -11.92 -19.46
C GLN A 5 -19.14 -13.38 -19.49
N ARG A 6 -19.25 -14.05 -18.34
CA ARG A 6 -19.78 -15.41 -18.25
C ARG A 6 -21.26 -15.50 -18.67
N ALA A 7 -22.02 -14.44 -18.47
CA ALA A 7 -23.40 -14.36 -18.92
C ALA A 7 -23.54 -13.96 -20.42
N GLY A 8 -22.47 -13.98 -21.20
CA GLY A 8 -22.53 -13.65 -22.63
C GLY A 8 -22.55 -12.15 -22.95
N ILE A 9 -22.26 -11.28 -21.98
CA ILE A 9 -22.24 -9.81 -22.16
C ILE A 9 -20.79 -9.33 -22.07
N GLY A 10 -20.17 -9.00 -23.20
CA GLY A 10 -18.76 -8.60 -23.23
C GLY A 10 -18.20 -8.57 -24.64
N PRO A 11 -16.85 -8.53 -24.77
CA PRO A 11 -16.20 -8.54 -26.09
C PRO A 11 -16.50 -9.84 -26.84
N ALA A 12 -17.29 -9.78 -27.89
CA ALA A 12 -17.79 -10.94 -28.62
C ALA A 12 -16.69 -11.91 -29.08
N ARG A 13 -15.53 -11.39 -29.52
CA ARG A 13 -14.39 -12.22 -29.94
C ARG A 13 -13.88 -13.09 -28.79
N THR A 14 -13.71 -12.52 -27.60
CA THR A 14 -13.25 -13.23 -26.40
C THR A 14 -14.26 -14.27 -25.94
N LEU A 15 -15.54 -13.91 -25.91
CA LEU A 15 -16.62 -14.80 -25.47
C LEU A 15 -16.73 -16.03 -26.38
N ARG A 16 -16.73 -15.82 -27.71
CA ARG A 16 -16.76 -16.92 -28.67
C ARG A 16 -15.55 -17.86 -28.56
N ALA A 17 -14.36 -17.29 -28.33
CA ALA A 17 -13.14 -18.09 -28.15
C ALA A 17 -13.21 -19.01 -26.92
N LEU A 18 -14.03 -18.65 -25.92
CA LEU A 18 -14.28 -19.44 -24.73
C LEU A 18 -15.54 -20.33 -24.83
N GLY A 19 -16.18 -20.40 -26.01
CA GLY A 19 -17.41 -21.17 -26.21
C GLY A 19 -18.65 -20.58 -25.54
N ILE A 20 -18.62 -19.30 -25.18
CA ILE A 20 -19.74 -18.58 -24.54
C ILE A 20 -20.61 -17.95 -25.63
N GLU A 21 -21.91 -18.21 -25.56
CA GLU A 21 -22.89 -17.56 -26.41
C GLU A 21 -22.89 -16.04 -26.18
N VAL A 22 -22.86 -15.27 -27.28
CA VAL A 22 -22.85 -13.81 -27.20
C VAL A 22 -24.25 -13.28 -27.16
N ILE A 23 -24.71 -12.87 -25.99
CA ILE A 23 -26.01 -12.21 -25.79
C ILE A 23 -25.91 -10.73 -26.20
N ALA A 24 -24.83 -10.07 -25.80
CA ALA A 24 -24.60 -8.68 -26.17
C ALA A 24 -23.09 -8.42 -26.35
N ASP A 25 -22.71 -7.92 -27.53
CA ASP A 25 -21.33 -7.46 -27.77
C ASP A 25 -21.13 -6.09 -27.09
N ARG A 26 -20.30 -6.09 -26.05
CA ARG A 26 -19.94 -4.92 -25.25
C ARG A 26 -18.45 -4.89 -24.99
N ALA A 27 -17.72 -4.28 -25.91
CA ALA A 27 -16.25 -4.21 -25.86
C ALA A 27 -15.69 -3.53 -24.59
N GLY A 28 -16.48 -2.68 -23.92
CA GLY A 28 -16.09 -2.00 -22.69
C GLY A 28 -16.16 -2.86 -21.43
N VAL A 29 -16.83 -4.02 -21.45
CA VAL A 29 -16.94 -4.88 -20.27
C VAL A 29 -15.58 -5.48 -19.92
N GLY A 30 -15.08 -5.16 -18.75
CA GLY A 30 -13.76 -5.54 -18.27
C GLY A 30 -12.65 -4.56 -18.65
N ARG A 31 -12.91 -3.51 -19.40
CA ARG A 31 -11.92 -2.48 -19.73
C ARG A 31 -11.94 -1.32 -18.73
N ASN A 32 -10.90 -0.48 -18.81
CA ASN A 32 -10.76 0.74 -18.00
C ASN A 32 -10.81 0.50 -16.48
N LEU A 33 -10.29 -0.63 -16.02
CA LEU A 33 -10.08 -0.84 -14.59
C LEU A 33 -9.19 0.29 -14.05
N GLN A 34 -9.66 0.97 -13.01
CA GLN A 34 -8.88 1.94 -12.24
C GLN A 34 -8.69 1.41 -10.84
N GLU A 35 -7.48 1.55 -10.35
CA GLU A 35 -7.11 1.18 -8.99
C GLU A 35 -6.23 2.29 -8.38
N HIS A 36 -6.05 2.27 -7.08
CA HIS A 36 -5.35 3.27 -6.30
C HIS A 36 -3.92 2.82 -5.97
N PRO A 37 -2.91 3.09 -6.84
CA PRO A 37 -1.53 2.81 -6.46
C PRO A 37 -1.18 3.65 -5.22
N ALA A 38 -0.62 2.99 -4.21
CA ALA A 38 -0.33 3.55 -2.91
C ALA A 38 1.13 3.33 -2.53
N ILE A 39 1.67 4.29 -1.80
CA ILE A 39 2.98 4.21 -1.15
C ILE A 39 2.87 4.66 0.29
N SER A 40 3.82 4.22 1.12
CA SER A 40 3.82 4.61 2.52
C SER A 40 5.22 4.68 3.11
N ILE A 41 5.34 5.52 4.15
CA ILE A 41 6.49 5.56 5.05
C ILE A 41 5.98 5.12 6.42
N SER A 42 6.66 4.15 7.00
CA SER A 42 6.40 3.66 8.36
C SER A 42 7.47 4.16 9.32
N ALA A 43 7.15 4.17 10.61
CA ALA A 43 8.11 4.51 11.65
C ALA A 43 7.79 3.76 12.96
N HIS A 44 8.81 3.58 13.78
CA HIS A 44 8.61 3.09 15.13
C HIS A 44 7.98 4.17 16.01
N ILE A 45 6.85 3.86 16.62
CA ILE A 45 6.10 4.78 17.47
C ILE A 45 6.62 4.73 18.90
N ASN A 46 6.87 5.88 19.50
CA ASN A 46 7.26 6.00 20.91
C ASN A 46 6.24 5.32 21.82
N HIS A 47 6.69 4.68 22.87
CA HIS A 47 5.83 3.91 23.79
C HIS A 47 4.61 4.69 24.25
N ASP A 48 4.78 5.94 24.66
CA ASP A 48 3.71 6.79 25.19
C ASP A 48 2.74 7.33 24.11
N ALA A 49 3.12 7.23 22.85
CA ALA A 49 2.31 7.63 21.70
C ALA A 49 1.53 6.45 21.08
N ARG A 50 1.74 5.23 21.54
CA ARG A 50 1.03 4.04 21.03
C ARG A 50 -0.40 4.03 21.53
N LEU A 51 -1.29 3.48 20.72
CA LEU A 51 -2.64 3.18 21.16
C LEU A 51 -2.58 2.19 22.33
N ALA A 52 -3.22 2.52 23.43
CA ALA A 52 -3.45 1.56 24.50
C ALA A 52 -4.14 0.32 23.93
N ARG A 53 -3.83 -0.87 24.47
CA ARG A 53 -4.51 -2.13 24.16
C ARG A 53 -5.95 -2.12 24.69
N THR A 54 -6.74 -1.19 24.17
CA THR A 54 -8.18 -1.13 24.40
C THR A 54 -8.89 -1.88 23.28
N ASN A 55 -10.20 -2.08 23.42
CA ASN A 55 -11.06 -2.70 22.40
C ASN A 55 -11.14 -1.94 21.07
N GLN A 56 -10.27 -0.96 20.85
CA GLN A 56 -10.21 -0.22 19.60
C GLN A 56 -9.56 -1.05 18.51
N ARG A 57 -10.41 -1.61 17.64
CA ARG A 57 -9.96 -2.35 16.44
C ARG A 57 -9.47 -1.43 15.35
N ARG A 58 -9.88 -0.16 15.36
CA ARG A 58 -9.51 0.84 14.35
C ARG A 58 -8.03 1.20 14.47
N HIS A 59 -7.37 1.36 13.34
CA HIS A 59 -5.97 1.76 13.24
C HIS A 59 -5.77 2.97 12.33
N ILE A 60 -6.81 3.39 11.61
CA ILE A 60 -6.87 4.62 10.82
C ILE A 60 -7.81 5.57 11.53
N HIS A 61 -7.31 6.73 11.93
CA HIS A 61 -8.06 7.73 12.69
C HIS A 61 -8.15 9.07 11.95
N VAL A 62 -7.22 9.32 11.04
CA VAL A 62 -7.12 10.57 10.30
C VAL A 62 -6.94 10.25 8.83
N ALA A 63 -7.66 11.01 8.01
CA ALA A 63 -7.53 10.97 6.56
C ALA A 63 -7.59 12.40 6.01
N ALA A 64 -6.86 12.66 4.94
CA ALA A 64 -6.86 13.94 4.24
C ALA A 64 -6.95 13.71 2.73
N ARG A 65 -7.67 14.59 2.06
CA ARG A 65 -7.65 14.69 0.58
C ARG A 65 -6.86 15.93 0.21
N TYR A 66 -6.00 15.81 -0.80
CA TYR A 66 -5.20 16.92 -1.27
C TYR A 66 -5.00 16.84 -2.79
N SER A 67 -4.51 17.90 -3.39
CA SER A 67 -4.17 17.95 -4.81
C SER A 67 -2.68 17.77 -4.98
N SER A 68 -2.26 16.94 -5.93
CA SER A 68 -0.84 16.73 -6.24
C SER A 68 -0.14 18.01 -6.74
N GLY A 69 -0.89 18.86 -7.43
CA GLY A 69 -0.34 20.06 -8.09
C GLY A 69 0.52 19.74 -9.32
N THR A 70 0.57 18.47 -9.76
CA THR A 70 1.32 18.07 -10.96
C THR A 70 0.58 18.44 -12.25
N ALA A 71 1.32 18.52 -13.35
CA ALA A 71 0.73 18.73 -14.67
C ALA A 71 -0.27 17.60 -15.00
N GLY A 72 -1.49 17.97 -15.37
CA GLY A 72 -2.60 17.01 -15.61
C GLY A 72 -3.23 16.42 -14.35
N GLY A 73 -2.82 16.86 -13.14
CA GLY A 73 -3.47 16.54 -11.89
C GLY A 73 -4.88 17.17 -11.79
N LEU A 74 -5.78 16.50 -11.11
CA LEU A 74 -7.15 16.98 -10.87
C LEU A 74 -7.27 17.48 -9.43
N PRO A 75 -8.23 18.37 -9.13
CA PRO A 75 -8.52 18.75 -7.75
C PRO A 75 -8.80 17.51 -6.88
N SER A 76 -8.17 17.44 -5.70
CA SER A 76 -8.31 16.35 -4.75
C SER A 76 -8.02 14.97 -5.37
N ASP A 77 -6.96 14.88 -6.17
CA ASP A 77 -6.54 13.67 -6.87
C ASP A 77 -5.71 12.72 -5.99
N MET A 78 -5.31 13.16 -4.80
CA MET A 78 -4.54 12.39 -3.84
C MET A 78 -5.29 12.20 -2.52
N TYR A 79 -4.94 11.12 -1.82
CA TYR A 79 -5.49 10.80 -0.49
C TYR A 79 -4.35 10.39 0.46
N LEU A 80 -4.47 10.74 1.72
CA LEU A 80 -3.50 10.41 2.76
C LEU A 80 -4.24 9.88 3.99
N VAL A 81 -3.66 8.86 4.63
CA VAL A 81 -4.10 8.35 5.93
C VAL A 81 -2.93 8.21 6.89
N ALA A 82 -3.23 8.39 8.19
CA ALA A 82 -2.32 8.03 9.26
C ALA A 82 -2.81 6.76 9.96
N MET A 83 -1.95 5.77 10.01
CA MET A 83 -2.19 4.49 10.68
C MET A 83 -1.35 4.42 11.95
N SER A 84 -2.01 4.16 13.08
CA SER A 84 -1.37 4.06 14.39
C SER A 84 -0.72 2.70 14.65
N LYS A 85 -1.02 1.71 13.85
CA LYS A 85 -0.42 0.36 13.86
C LYS A 85 -0.58 -0.29 12.49
N THR A 86 0.32 -1.21 12.15
CA THR A 86 0.37 -1.87 10.85
C THR A 86 0.09 -3.38 10.89
N GLY A 87 -0.08 -3.96 12.07
CA GLY A 87 -0.34 -5.38 12.19
C GLY A 87 -0.99 -5.77 13.50
N TRP A 88 -1.38 -7.05 13.61
CA TRP A 88 -2.01 -7.67 14.78
C TRP A 88 -1.00 -8.09 15.86
N HIS A 89 0.26 -8.27 15.48
CA HIS A 89 1.34 -8.78 16.33
C HIS A 89 2.11 -7.63 17.01
N PRO A 90 2.85 -7.90 18.10
CA PRO A 90 3.55 -6.89 18.89
C PRO A 90 4.41 -5.90 18.09
N VAL A 91 5.13 -6.35 17.06
CA VAL A 91 5.89 -5.44 16.17
C VAL A 91 4.94 -4.51 15.39
N GLY A 92 3.87 -5.07 14.81
CA GLY A 92 2.89 -4.27 14.07
C GLY A 92 2.18 -3.22 14.93
N GLU A 93 2.02 -3.50 16.24
CA GLU A 93 1.47 -2.53 17.21
C GLU A 93 2.41 -1.36 17.53
N GLN A 94 3.71 -1.52 17.26
CA GLN A 94 4.75 -0.50 17.48
C GLN A 94 5.08 0.31 16.22
N ILE A 95 4.63 -0.14 15.06
CA ILE A 95 4.89 0.52 13.78
C ILE A 95 3.64 1.26 13.33
N GLY A 96 3.74 2.57 13.25
CA GLY A 96 2.75 3.43 12.60
C GLY A 96 3.16 3.74 11.16
N SER A 97 2.22 4.17 10.34
CA SER A 97 2.48 4.48 8.94
C SER A 97 1.69 5.69 8.47
N LEU A 98 2.32 6.51 7.66
CA LEU A 98 1.63 7.46 6.80
C LEU A 98 1.59 6.86 5.40
N MET A 99 0.40 6.73 4.85
CA MET A 99 0.18 6.17 3.51
C MET A 99 -0.53 7.19 2.63
N THR A 100 -0.08 7.31 1.40
CA THR A 100 -0.76 8.12 0.38
C THR A 100 -1.02 7.30 -0.86
N TRP A 101 -2.09 7.64 -1.58
CA TRP A 101 -2.43 7.00 -2.84
C TRP A 101 -3.04 7.98 -3.83
N ILE A 102 -3.01 7.60 -5.09
CA ILE A 102 -3.67 8.33 -6.16
C ILE A 102 -5.16 7.99 -6.13
N ASN A 103 -5.99 8.99 -5.86
CA ASN A 103 -7.45 8.82 -5.79
C ASN A 103 -8.14 8.87 -7.17
N LYS A 104 -7.46 9.41 -8.18
CA LYS A 104 -7.94 9.56 -9.55
C LYS A 104 -6.83 9.18 -10.54
N ALA A 105 -6.53 7.89 -10.64
CA ALA A 105 -5.46 7.39 -11.50
C ALA A 105 -5.76 7.62 -12.98
N HIS A 106 -4.71 7.88 -13.77
CA HIS A 106 -4.75 7.88 -15.24
C HIS A 106 -4.48 6.49 -15.81
N SER A 107 -3.65 5.71 -15.14
CA SER A 107 -3.37 4.32 -15.49
C SER A 107 -4.63 3.49 -15.58
N ARG A 108 -4.67 2.56 -16.54
CA ARG A 108 -5.84 1.73 -16.83
C ARG A 108 -5.43 0.27 -16.95
N GLY A 109 -6.23 -0.57 -16.34
CA GLY A 109 -6.13 -2.00 -16.44
C GLY A 109 -7.37 -2.64 -17.07
N PHE A 110 -7.48 -3.95 -16.87
CA PHE A 110 -8.63 -4.72 -17.35
C PHE A 110 -8.90 -5.95 -16.49
N VAL A 111 -10.11 -6.51 -16.64
CA VAL A 111 -10.54 -7.80 -16.11
C VAL A 111 -11.06 -8.65 -17.26
N ALA A 112 -10.51 -9.83 -17.44
CA ALA A 112 -10.94 -10.76 -18.48
C ALA A 112 -11.07 -12.18 -17.93
N ILE A 113 -12.14 -12.88 -18.28
CA ILE A 113 -12.26 -14.31 -17.97
C ILE A 113 -11.35 -15.12 -18.92
N GLU A 114 -10.79 -16.19 -18.39
CA GLU A 114 -9.98 -17.17 -19.15
C GLU A 114 -10.69 -18.52 -19.29
N SER A 115 -11.83 -18.66 -18.58
CA SER A 115 -12.68 -19.85 -18.62
C SER A 115 -14.14 -19.49 -18.38
N PRO A 116 -15.10 -20.23 -18.96
CA PRO A 116 -16.51 -20.13 -18.59
C PRO A 116 -16.77 -20.64 -17.18
N ASP A 117 -15.92 -21.50 -16.62
CA ASP A 117 -16.02 -22.05 -15.28
C ASP A 117 -15.87 -20.93 -14.23
N PRO A 118 -16.89 -20.73 -13.32
CA PRO A 118 -16.81 -19.70 -12.30
C PRO A 118 -15.77 -19.96 -11.21
N SER A 119 -15.28 -21.18 -11.07
CA SER A 119 -14.20 -21.53 -10.12
C SER A 119 -12.81 -21.08 -10.59
N VAL A 120 -12.67 -20.78 -11.88
CA VAL A 120 -11.42 -20.24 -12.45
C VAL A 120 -11.42 -18.72 -12.27
N GLU A 121 -10.41 -18.21 -11.55
CA GLU A 121 -10.25 -16.78 -11.34
C GLU A 121 -10.08 -16.02 -12.66
N PRO A 122 -10.67 -14.83 -12.80
CA PRO A 122 -10.43 -13.99 -13.97
C PRO A 122 -9.00 -13.43 -13.93
N ARG A 123 -8.43 -13.21 -15.08
CA ARG A 123 -7.22 -12.42 -15.21
C ARG A 123 -7.51 -10.96 -14.91
N VAL A 124 -6.80 -10.41 -13.93
CA VAL A 124 -6.90 -9.00 -13.53
C VAL A 124 -5.54 -8.34 -13.75
N GLU A 125 -5.52 -7.33 -14.60
CA GLU A 125 -4.36 -6.48 -14.84
C GLU A 125 -4.70 -5.08 -14.35
N PHE A 126 -4.07 -4.65 -13.27
CA PHE A 126 -4.32 -3.30 -12.73
C PHE A 126 -3.73 -2.21 -13.59
N GLY A 127 -2.63 -2.50 -14.30
CA GLY A 127 -1.92 -1.54 -15.11
C GLY A 127 -1.35 -0.38 -14.28
N PHE A 128 -0.95 -0.66 -13.02
CA PHE A 128 -0.36 0.33 -12.14
C PHE A 128 0.81 1.04 -12.83
N LEU A 129 0.84 2.37 -12.69
CA LEU A 129 1.93 3.22 -13.16
C LEU A 129 2.21 3.12 -14.66
N SER A 130 1.29 2.59 -15.44
CA SER A 130 1.38 2.56 -16.91
C SER A 130 1.29 3.96 -17.54
N ASP A 131 0.82 4.94 -16.79
CA ASP A 131 0.82 6.35 -17.15
C ASP A 131 1.78 7.11 -16.24
N TYR A 132 2.81 7.73 -16.84
CA TYR A 132 3.86 8.44 -16.09
C TYR A 132 3.35 9.56 -15.18
N ARG A 133 2.20 10.14 -15.49
CA ARG A 133 1.56 11.13 -14.61
C ARG A 133 1.21 10.57 -13.24
N ASP A 134 0.98 9.26 -13.14
CA ASP A 134 0.72 8.60 -11.86
C ASP A 134 2.03 8.42 -11.07
N VAL A 135 3.14 8.11 -11.74
CA VAL A 135 4.48 8.07 -11.12
C VAL A 135 4.82 9.41 -10.48
N GLU A 136 4.70 10.51 -11.23
CA GLU A 136 4.98 11.86 -10.73
C GLU A 136 4.13 12.23 -9.51
N ARG A 137 2.87 11.82 -9.48
CA ARG A 137 2.00 12.05 -8.32
C ARG A 137 2.44 11.25 -7.11
N LEU A 138 2.86 10.00 -7.27
CA LEU A 138 3.40 9.22 -6.16
C LEU A 138 4.71 9.81 -5.64
N LYS A 139 5.60 10.31 -6.52
CA LYS A 139 6.81 11.03 -6.10
C LYS A 139 6.46 12.26 -5.24
N VAL A 140 5.46 13.06 -5.66
CA VAL A 140 4.97 14.20 -4.84
C VAL A 140 4.42 13.70 -3.50
N GLY A 141 3.67 12.60 -3.51
CA GLY A 141 3.16 11.97 -2.31
C GLY A 141 4.27 11.52 -1.36
N MET A 142 5.29 10.84 -1.87
CA MET A 142 6.43 10.38 -1.08
C MET A 142 7.17 11.54 -0.41
N ARG A 143 7.44 12.62 -1.18
CA ARG A 143 8.05 13.85 -0.65
C ARG A 143 7.17 14.50 0.44
N LEU A 144 5.86 14.46 0.31
CA LEU A 144 4.94 14.95 1.35
C LEU A 144 5.06 14.11 2.62
N LEU A 145 5.04 12.78 2.52
CA LEU A 145 5.19 11.89 3.67
C LEU A 145 6.52 12.12 4.40
N ALA A 146 7.62 12.23 3.66
CA ALA A 146 8.94 12.50 4.23
C ALA A 146 8.95 13.82 5.01
N ARG A 147 8.41 14.90 4.42
CA ARG A 147 8.30 16.21 5.10
C ARG A 147 7.42 16.16 6.35
N LEU A 148 6.36 15.35 6.35
CA LEU A 148 5.54 15.17 7.54
C LEU A 148 6.33 14.54 8.68
N TYR A 149 7.14 13.50 8.39
CA TYR A 149 8.02 12.89 9.40
C TYR A 149 9.11 13.85 9.91
N ASP A 150 9.51 14.84 9.13
CA ASP A 150 10.46 15.87 9.55
C ASP A 150 9.87 16.93 10.50
N THR A 151 8.55 16.99 10.64
CA THR A 151 7.91 17.96 11.52
C THR A 151 8.20 17.69 13.00
N PRO A 152 8.29 18.72 13.86
CA PRO A 152 8.46 18.52 15.30
C PRO A 152 7.39 17.62 15.93
N ALA A 153 6.14 17.73 15.46
CA ALA A 153 5.03 16.91 15.95
C ALA A 153 5.26 15.40 15.69
N MET A 154 5.72 15.05 14.48
CA MET A 154 6.00 13.65 14.16
C MET A 154 7.27 13.16 14.87
N LYS A 155 8.33 13.97 14.96
CA LYS A 155 9.56 13.64 15.69
C LYS A 155 9.33 13.43 17.19
N ALA A 156 8.30 14.01 17.76
CA ALA A 156 7.91 13.79 19.16
C ALA A 156 7.28 12.39 19.39
N VAL A 157 6.70 11.78 18.37
CA VAL A 157 5.92 10.53 18.51
C VAL A 157 6.49 9.33 17.74
N ALA A 158 7.36 9.57 16.75
CA ALA A 158 7.87 8.55 15.85
C ALA A 158 9.38 8.65 15.67
N ASN A 159 10.04 7.50 15.51
CA ASN A 159 11.48 7.38 15.31
C ASN A 159 11.80 6.56 14.08
N ASP A 160 12.96 6.85 13.49
CA ASP A 160 13.60 6.04 12.45
C ASP A 160 12.62 5.68 11.31
N PRO A 161 12.12 6.68 10.55
CA PRO A 161 11.20 6.43 9.43
C PRO A 161 11.88 5.58 8.35
N PHE A 162 11.10 4.69 7.72
CA PHE A 162 11.55 3.80 6.66
C PHE A 162 10.43 3.56 5.62
N PRO A 163 10.77 3.30 4.34
CA PRO A 163 9.79 2.91 3.34
C PRO A 163 9.06 1.65 3.77
N THR A 164 7.75 1.59 3.55
CA THR A 164 6.94 0.43 3.97
C THR A 164 7.05 -0.72 2.97
N SER A 165 8.24 -1.19 2.73
CA SER A 165 8.54 -2.41 2.00
C SER A 165 9.00 -3.45 3.02
N TYR A 166 8.06 -4.29 3.42
CA TYR A 166 8.35 -5.30 4.44
C TYR A 166 9.11 -6.48 3.86
N SER A 167 10.20 -6.88 4.52
CA SER A 167 10.96 -8.07 4.18
C SER A 167 10.10 -9.34 4.25
N GLU A 168 10.48 -10.37 3.50
CA GLU A 168 9.80 -11.68 3.57
C GLU A 168 9.77 -12.22 5.00
N ARG A 169 10.82 -12.00 5.77
CA ARG A 169 10.89 -12.42 7.19
C ARG A 169 9.77 -11.82 8.03
N ILE A 170 9.48 -10.53 7.85
CA ILE A 170 8.38 -9.85 8.57
C ILE A 170 7.01 -10.31 8.04
N ARG A 171 6.88 -10.57 6.75
CA ARG A 171 5.65 -11.13 6.16
C ARG A 171 5.34 -12.50 6.76
N ASP A 172 6.33 -13.38 6.87
CA ASP A 172 6.18 -14.70 7.49
C ASP A 172 5.81 -14.60 8.97
N LEU A 173 6.42 -13.66 9.70
CA LEU A 173 6.06 -13.38 11.10
C LEU A 173 4.64 -12.79 11.23
N GLY A 174 4.10 -12.21 10.17
CA GLY A 174 2.71 -11.73 10.09
C GLY A 174 1.66 -12.83 10.07
N ILE A 175 2.03 -14.08 9.75
CA ILE A 175 1.11 -15.23 9.76
C ILE A 175 0.66 -15.50 11.20
N VAL A 176 -0.66 -15.61 11.41
CA VAL A 176 -1.25 -15.78 12.74
C VAL A 176 -0.86 -17.14 13.34
N SER A 177 0.00 -17.13 14.34
CA SER A 177 0.37 -18.32 15.12
C SER A 177 0.93 -17.95 16.50
N HIS A 178 0.87 -18.86 17.46
CA HIS A 178 1.50 -18.69 18.78
C HIS A 178 2.99 -18.48 18.69
N LYS A 179 3.67 -19.24 17.83
CA LYS A 179 5.11 -19.08 17.56
C LYS A 179 5.45 -17.67 17.13
N ASN A 180 4.73 -17.17 16.12
CA ASN A 180 4.97 -15.84 15.56
C ASN A 180 4.62 -14.72 16.57
N TYR A 181 3.62 -14.91 17.39
CA TYR A 181 3.32 -13.98 18.49
C TYR A 181 4.50 -13.86 19.46
N VAL A 182 5.10 -14.99 19.88
CA VAL A 182 6.27 -14.99 20.80
C VAL A 182 7.47 -14.34 20.12
N LEU A 183 7.77 -14.73 18.86
CA LEU A 183 8.91 -14.17 18.12
C LEU A 183 8.76 -12.66 17.91
N THR A 184 7.58 -12.21 17.51
CA THR A 184 7.31 -10.77 17.32
C THR A 184 7.32 -10.01 18.64
N ARG A 185 7.01 -10.64 19.79
CA ARG A 185 7.13 -10.03 21.11
C ARG A 185 8.59 -9.83 21.51
N ILE A 186 9.46 -10.80 21.22
CA ILE A 186 10.90 -10.65 21.45
C ILE A 186 11.47 -9.52 20.59
N LEU A 187 11.15 -9.52 19.31
CA LEU A 187 11.58 -8.48 18.38
C LEU A 187 11.05 -7.10 18.78
N ALA A 188 9.80 -7.01 19.20
CA ALA A 188 9.19 -5.78 19.69
C ALA A 188 9.91 -5.21 20.92
N THR A 189 10.30 -6.07 21.85
CA THR A 189 11.10 -5.67 23.03
C THR A 189 12.47 -5.14 22.61
N ALA A 190 13.10 -5.76 21.61
CA ALA A 190 14.40 -5.30 21.10
C ALA A 190 14.28 -3.96 20.33
N LEU A 191 13.18 -3.72 19.62
CA LEU A 191 12.89 -2.44 18.95
C LEU A 191 12.66 -1.29 19.95
N ASP A 192 12.18 -1.58 21.15
CA ASP A 192 12.05 -0.61 22.25
C ASP A 192 13.40 -0.34 22.97
N GLY A 193 14.43 -1.06 22.62
CA GLY A 193 15.77 -0.90 23.14
C GLY A 193 16.52 0.33 22.60
N PRO A 194 17.87 0.36 22.75
CA PRO A 194 18.67 1.48 22.30
C PRO A 194 18.50 1.80 20.82
N ALA A 195 18.57 3.07 20.46
CA ALA A 195 18.34 3.55 19.09
C ALA A 195 19.21 2.86 18.01
N TRP A 196 20.49 2.55 18.36
CA TRP A 196 21.37 1.84 17.43
C TRP A 196 20.87 0.42 17.12
N LEU A 197 20.34 -0.30 18.12
CA LEU A 197 19.79 -1.65 17.94
C LEU A 197 18.49 -1.57 17.11
N ARG A 198 17.60 -0.64 17.44
CA ARG A 198 16.37 -0.41 16.68
C ARG A 198 16.66 -0.14 15.21
N ARG A 199 17.56 0.79 14.89
CA ARG A 199 17.96 1.10 13.50
C ARG A 199 18.52 -0.11 12.76
N THR A 200 19.35 -0.90 13.42
CA THR A 200 19.89 -2.14 12.85
C THR A 200 18.78 -3.15 12.55
N LEU A 201 17.84 -3.35 13.48
CA LEU A 201 16.72 -4.28 13.31
C LEU A 201 15.74 -3.79 12.22
N LEU A 202 15.41 -2.51 12.19
CA LEU A 202 14.55 -1.96 11.14
C LEU A 202 15.18 -2.20 9.77
N ARG A 203 16.44 -1.86 9.59
CA ARG A 203 17.15 -1.96 8.30
C ARG A 203 17.35 -3.40 7.81
N HIS A 204 17.64 -4.35 8.70
CA HIS A 204 18.05 -5.70 8.28
C HIS A 204 17.01 -6.79 8.52
N VAL A 205 15.95 -6.48 9.26
CA VAL A 205 14.90 -7.45 9.59
C VAL A 205 13.54 -6.99 9.11
N VAL A 206 13.23 -5.69 9.26
CA VAL A 206 11.87 -5.18 9.00
C VAL A 206 11.71 -4.73 7.55
N THR A 207 12.67 -3.98 7.01
CA THR A 207 12.63 -3.50 5.61
C THR A 207 13.83 -4.00 4.81
N GLU A 208 13.69 -4.03 3.50
CA GLU A 208 14.76 -4.35 2.55
C GLU A 208 15.18 -3.12 1.73
N ASP A 209 14.46 -2.01 1.88
CA ASP A 209 14.69 -0.79 1.10
C ASP A 209 15.74 0.12 1.74
N ASP A 210 16.25 1.02 0.92
CA ASP A 210 17.12 2.12 1.33
C ASP A 210 16.41 3.07 2.31
N PRO A 211 17.16 3.75 3.19
CA PRO A 211 16.60 4.79 4.06
C PRO A 211 15.85 5.86 3.28
N VAL A 212 14.78 6.39 3.89
CA VAL A 212 13.95 7.45 3.26
C VAL A 212 14.79 8.64 2.82
N GLU A 213 15.78 9.04 3.61
CA GLU A 213 16.68 10.15 3.30
C GLU A 213 17.46 9.92 1.99
N ARG A 214 17.91 8.69 1.75
CA ARG A 214 18.61 8.32 0.51
C ARG A 214 17.66 8.33 -0.69
N MET A 215 16.48 7.74 -0.54
CA MET A 215 15.45 7.76 -1.58
C MET A 215 15.02 9.19 -1.94
N MET A 216 14.98 10.08 -0.95
CA MET A 216 14.63 11.49 -1.18
C MET A 216 15.75 12.33 -1.82
N ALA A 217 17.00 11.87 -1.71
CA ALA A 217 18.15 12.54 -2.31
C ALA A 217 18.39 12.12 -3.78
N ASP A 218 17.81 11.01 -4.20
CA ASP A 218 18.03 10.40 -5.51
C ASP A 218 16.67 10.12 -6.19
N ASP A 219 16.38 10.91 -7.24
CA ASP A 219 15.12 10.77 -7.98
C ASP A 219 15.02 9.41 -8.71
N GLU A 220 16.16 8.77 -9.07
CA GLU A 220 16.15 7.43 -9.69
C GLU A 220 15.64 6.35 -8.72
N LEU A 221 15.91 6.48 -7.42
CA LEU A 221 15.40 5.55 -6.40
C LEU A 221 13.89 5.72 -6.12
N LEU A 222 13.27 6.76 -6.65
CA LEU A 222 11.83 6.97 -6.55
C LEU A 222 11.06 6.37 -7.76
N GLU A 223 11.76 5.88 -8.77
CA GLU A 223 11.22 5.20 -9.95
C GLU A 223 11.12 3.70 -9.75
#